data_36767331ad50ff45c80ed145051256fe
#
_entry.id   36767331ad50ff45c80ed145051256fe
#
_cell.length_a   1.000
_cell.length_b   1.000
_cell.length_c   1.000
_cell.angle_alpha   90.00
_cell.angle_beta   90.00
_cell.angle_gamma   90.00
#
_symmetry.space_group_name_H-M   'P 1'
#
loop_
_entity.id
_entity.type
_entity.pdbx_description
1 polymer ?
#
loop_
_entity_poly.entity_id
_entity_poly.type
_entity_poly.pdbx_seq_one_letter_code
_entity_poly.pdbx_strand_id
1 'polypeptide(L)'
;MGSITGLKRGKFTLMKLKDPNFKFTSIQYNKNHRAAKHQDSKNMGVSYIIGLGDYKGGELIIYDENGKNPVKHNIKNRFYKFNGSIYPHETAPFKGERYSLVFYNI
;
A
#
# COMPACT_ATOMS: atom_id res chain seq x y z
N MET A 1 -13.31 -1.16 8.08
CA MET A 1 -12.37 -0.10 7.83
C MET A 1 -12.34 0.89 8.98
N GLY A 2 -11.21 1.06 9.60
CA GLY A 2 -11.10 1.95 10.74
C GLY A 2 -11.02 3.41 10.32
N SER A 3 -12.03 4.19 10.62
CA SER A 3 -11.99 5.63 10.37
C SER A 3 -12.26 6.40 11.64
N ILE A 4 -11.49 6.13 12.66
CA ILE A 4 -11.50 6.98 13.84
C ILE A 4 -10.63 8.20 13.56
N THR A 5 -11.11 9.34 13.98
CA THR A 5 -10.44 10.62 13.71
C THR A 5 -8.99 10.63 14.19
N GLY A 6 -8.71 10.12 15.39
CA GLY A 6 -7.35 10.09 15.92
C GLY A 6 -6.42 9.19 15.11
N LEU A 7 -6.90 8.02 14.68
CA LEU A 7 -6.14 7.10 13.84
C LEU A 7 -5.85 7.72 12.48
N LYS A 8 -6.84 8.37 11.89
CA LYS A 8 -6.69 9.06 10.62
C LYS A 8 -5.65 10.18 10.71
N ARG A 9 -5.65 10.93 11.79
CA ARG A 9 -4.67 12.00 12.04
C ARG A 9 -3.26 11.45 12.18
N GLY A 10 -3.08 10.32 12.88
CA GLY A 10 -1.79 9.67 13.04
C GLY A 10 -1.21 9.21 11.70
N LYS A 11 -2.05 8.65 10.82
CA LYS A 11 -1.65 8.25 9.47
C LYS A 11 -1.22 9.45 8.64
N PHE A 12 -1.91 10.56 8.76
CA PHE A 12 -1.58 11.80 8.08
C PHE A 12 -0.19 12.30 8.49
N THR A 13 0.09 12.28 9.79
CA THR A 13 1.38 12.69 10.35
C THR A 13 2.50 11.79 9.85
N LEU A 14 2.27 10.47 9.81
CA LEU A 14 3.24 9.49 9.32
C LEU A 14 3.64 9.79 7.88
N MET A 15 2.67 10.06 7.01
CA MET A 15 2.93 10.36 5.61
C MET A 15 3.69 11.68 5.45
N LYS A 16 3.37 12.70 6.23
CA LYS A 16 4.09 13.97 6.21
C LYS A 16 5.55 13.83 6.62
N LEU A 17 5.85 12.95 7.55
CA LEU A 17 7.23 12.67 7.95
C LEU A 17 8.02 11.99 6.84
N LYS A 18 7.36 11.12 6.07
CA LYS A 18 8.00 10.42 4.96
C LYS A 18 8.23 11.33 3.75
N ASP A 19 7.18 12.04 3.35
CA ASP A 19 7.21 12.89 2.16
C ASP A 19 6.26 14.08 2.35
N PRO A 20 6.77 15.20 2.87
CA PRO A 20 5.91 16.33 3.20
C PRO A 20 5.25 16.98 1.97
N ASN A 21 5.77 16.71 0.78
CA ASN A 21 5.23 17.28 -0.46
C ASN A 21 4.23 16.35 -1.16
N PHE A 22 4.09 15.11 -0.67
CA PHE A 22 3.14 14.18 -1.27
C PHE A 22 1.72 14.55 -0.83
N LYS A 23 0.87 14.84 -1.81
CA LYS A 23 -0.54 15.14 -1.58
C LYS A 23 -1.37 13.93 -1.96
N PHE A 24 -2.32 13.58 -1.11
CA PHE A 24 -3.21 12.44 -1.34
C PHE A 24 -4.63 12.81 -0.88
N THR A 25 -5.61 12.19 -1.53
CA THR A 25 -7.02 12.41 -1.21
C THR A 25 -7.60 11.31 -0.34
N SER A 26 -6.96 10.13 -0.32
CA SER A 26 -7.58 8.94 0.25
C SER A 26 -6.55 8.07 0.94
N ILE A 27 -7.00 7.38 2.01
CA ILE A 27 -6.20 6.38 2.72
C ILE A 27 -7.02 5.11 2.77
N GLN A 28 -6.44 3.98 2.35
CA GLN A 28 -7.05 2.67 2.54
C GLN A 28 -6.30 1.92 3.64
N TYR A 29 -7.05 1.38 4.58
CA TYR A 29 -6.55 0.55 5.67
C TYR A 29 -7.02 -0.88 5.47
N ASN A 30 -6.08 -1.82 5.49
CA ASN A 30 -6.39 -3.24 5.38
C ASN A 30 -5.80 -4.01 6.54
N LYS A 31 -6.56 -4.97 7.07
CA LYS A 31 -6.10 -5.89 8.10
C LYS A 31 -6.19 -7.32 7.57
N ASN A 32 -5.06 -8.01 7.54
CA ASN A 32 -4.97 -9.42 7.14
C ASN A 32 -5.62 -9.70 5.78
N HIS A 33 -5.56 -8.74 4.88
CA HIS A 33 -6.10 -8.87 3.54
C HIS A 33 -5.00 -9.23 2.56
N ARG A 34 -5.17 -10.36 1.88
CA ARG A 34 -4.28 -10.78 0.80
C ARG A 34 -4.92 -10.39 -0.53
N ALA A 35 -4.49 -9.28 -1.09
CA ALA A 35 -5.03 -8.81 -2.36
C ALA A 35 -4.58 -9.69 -3.51
N ALA A 36 -5.53 -10.13 -4.34
CA ALA A 36 -5.23 -10.82 -5.58
C ALA A 36 -4.66 -9.84 -6.60
N LYS A 37 -3.99 -10.35 -7.62
CA LYS A 37 -3.41 -9.54 -8.69
C LYS A 37 -4.47 -8.65 -9.33
N HIS A 38 -4.23 -7.35 -9.34
CA HIS A 38 -5.18 -6.35 -9.84
C HIS A 38 -4.47 -5.05 -10.20
N GLN A 39 -5.20 -4.14 -10.84
CA GLN A 39 -4.82 -2.75 -11.04
C GLN A 39 -5.86 -1.85 -10.39
N ASP A 40 -5.43 -0.70 -9.90
CA ASP A 40 -6.31 0.31 -9.31
C ASP A 40 -6.65 1.36 -10.36
N SER A 41 -7.46 0.98 -11.33
CA SER A 41 -7.72 1.77 -12.53
C SER A 41 -8.32 3.16 -12.26
N LYS A 42 -8.93 3.35 -11.08
CA LYS A 42 -9.51 4.64 -10.69
C LYS A 42 -8.53 5.55 -9.95
N ASN A 43 -7.35 5.05 -9.59
CA ASN A 43 -6.34 5.86 -8.92
C ASN A 43 -5.63 6.77 -9.92
N MET A 44 -5.25 7.94 -9.46
CA MET A 44 -4.51 8.92 -10.25
C MET A 44 -3.10 9.05 -9.73
N GLY A 45 -2.13 8.79 -10.62
CA GLY A 45 -0.72 8.95 -10.29
C GLY A 45 -0.20 7.89 -9.32
N VAL A 46 0.83 8.26 -8.58
CA VAL A 46 1.51 7.34 -7.67
C VAL A 46 0.82 7.25 -6.33
N SER A 47 1.03 6.10 -5.67
CA SER A 47 0.57 5.82 -4.31
C SER A 47 1.76 5.45 -3.44
N TYR A 48 1.60 5.62 -2.13
CA TYR A 48 2.52 5.05 -1.14
C TYR A 48 1.82 3.94 -0.39
N ILE A 49 2.55 2.87 -0.10
CA ILE A 49 2.08 1.77 0.73
C ILE A 49 3.09 1.48 1.83
N ILE A 50 2.60 1.08 3.00
CA ILE A 50 3.43 0.58 4.10
C ILE A 50 2.71 -0.59 4.76
N GLY A 51 3.48 -1.62 5.11
CA GLY A 51 2.99 -2.75 5.89
C GLY A 51 3.41 -2.61 7.34
N LEU A 52 2.49 -2.92 8.25
CA LEU A 52 2.71 -2.81 9.68
C LEU A 52 2.23 -4.09 10.37
N GLY A 53 2.75 -4.34 11.54
CA GLY A 53 2.32 -5.49 12.34
C GLY A 53 3.39 -6.55 12.48
N ASP A 54 3.01 -7.68 13.10
CA ASP A 54 3.89 -8.81 13.33
C ASP A 54 3.54 -9.93 12.35
N TYR A 55 4.24 -9.95 11.22
CA TYR A 55 3.98 -10.92 10.17
C TYR A 55 5.25 -11.25 9.39
N LYS A 56 5.21 -12.38 8.67
CA LYS A 56 6.25 -12.82 7.75
C LYS A 56 5.64 -13.02 6.37
N GLY A 57 6.40 -12.75 5.32
CA GLY A 57 5.88 -12.74 3.95
C GLY A 57 5.13 -11.44 3.68
N GLY A 58 4.07 -11.51 2.89
CA GLY A 58 3.22 -10.34 2.64
C GLY A 58 3.87 -9.22 1.86
N GLU A 59 4.88 -9.53 1.06
CA GLU A 59 5.52 -8.55 0.20
C GLU A 59 4.53 -8.00 -0.83
N LEU A 60 4.77 -6.80 -1.29
CA LEU A 60 4.09 -6.26 -2.45
C LEU A 60 4.76 -6.78 -3.71
N ILE A 61 4.01 -7.50 -4.54
CA ILE A 61 4.50 -8.02 -5.81
C ILE A 61 3.99 -7.11 -6.92
N ILE A 62 4.92 -6.51 -7.68
CA ILE A 62 4.57 -5.60 -8.77
C ILE A 62 5.03 -6.22 -10.09
N TYR A 63 4.14 -6.16 -11.08
CA TYR A 63 4.36 -6.66 -12.43
C TYR A 63 4.60 -5.47 -13.37
N ASP A 64 5.15 -5.75 -14.57
CA ASP A 64 5.24 -4.74 -15.60
C ASP A 64 3.84 -4.43 -16.18
N GLU A 65 3.77 -3.49 -17.12
CA GLU A 65 2.49 -3.05 -17.72
C GLU A 65 1.75 -4.21 -18.39
N ASN A 66 2.45 -5.24 -18.84
CA ASN A 66 1.87 -6.40 -19.48
C ASN A 66 1.49 -7.51 -18.50
N GLY A 67 1.65 -7.27 -17.20
CA GLY A 67 1.36 -8.24 -16.16
C GLY A 67 2.40 -9.34 -16.04
N LYS A 68 3.63 -9.07 -16.45
CA LYS A 68 4.75 -10.02 -16.43
C LYS A 68 5.88 -9.49 -15.54
N ASN A 69 6.92 -10.32 -15.38
CA ASN A 69 8.15 -9.94 -14.66
C ASN A 69 7.90 -9.46 -13.22
N PRO A 70 7.31 -10.32 -12.36
CA PRO A 70 7.00 -9.93 -10.98
C PRO A 70 8.26 -9.65 -10.17
N VAL A 71 8.21 -8.59 -9.37
CA VAL A 71 9.26 -8.23 -8.43
C VAL A 71 8.63 -8.07 -7.04
N LYS A 72 9.22 -8.72 -6.04
CA LYS A 72 8.77 -8.64 -4.65
C LYS A 72 9.44 -7.46 -3.95
N HIS A 73 8.63 -6.68 -3.25
CA HIS A 73 9.10 -5.53 -2.47
C HIS A 73 8.73 -5.72 -1.01
N ASN A 74 9.71 -5.65 -0.13
CA ASN A 74 9.45 -5.68 1.31
C ASN A 74 8.91 -4.33 1.74
N ILE A 75 7.66 -4.32 2.20
CA ILE A 75 6.99 -3.11 2.69
C ILE A 75 6.78 -3.10 4.20
N LYS A 76 7.32 -4.09 4.93
CA LYS A 76 7.17 -4.14 6.38
C LYS A 76 7.95 -3.01 7.03
N ASN A 77 7.23 -2.08 7.68
CA ASN A 77 7.79 -0.87 8.28
C ASN A 77 8.57 0.00 7.28
N ARG A 78 8.22 -0.11 6.00
CA ARG A 78 8.94 0.57 4.92
C ARG A 78 7.94 1.07 3.88
N PHE A 79 7.97 2.36 3.61
CA PHE A 79 7.16 2.92 2.54
C PHE A 79 7.69 2.52 1.17
N TYR A 80 6.78 2.24 0.25
CA TYR A 80 7.10 2.01 -1.14
C TYR A 80 6.16 2.82 -2.03
N LYS A 81 6.74 3.55 -2.99
CA LYS A 81 5.99 4.38 -3.93
C LYS A 81 5.84 3.66 -5.26
N PHE A 82 4.62 3.57 -5.78
CA PHE A 82 4.36 2.89 -7.05
C PHE A 82 3.09 3.44 -7.69
N ASN A 83 2.93 3.18 -8.98
CA ASN A 83 1.71 3.54 -9.71
C ASN A 83 0.84 2.31 -9.92
N GLY A 84 -0.10 2.08 -8.99
CA GLY A 84 -0.99 0.93 -9.02
C GLY A 84 -2.06 0.99 -10.11
N SER A 85 -2.26 2.14 -10.73
CA SER A 85 -3.19 2.25 -11.85
C SER A 85 -2.59 1.71 -13.16
N ILE A 86 -1.27 1.68 -13.25
CA ILE A 86 -0.56 1.22 -14.45
C ILE A 86 -0.03 -0.20 -14.26
N TYR A 87 0.58 -0.48 -13.10
CA TYR A 87 1.26 -1.75 -12.86
C TYR A 87 0.39 -2.70 -12.05
N PRO A 88 0.05 -3.88 -12.61
CA PRO A 88 -0.64 -4.90 -11.83
C PRO A 88 0.20 -5.28 -10.61
N HIS A 89 -0.47 -5.55 -9.51
CA HIS A 89 0.20 -5.88 -8.26
C HIS A 89 -0.66 -6.78 -7.40
N GLU A 90 -0.02 -7.45 -6.45
CA GLU A 90 -0.68 -8.38 -5.53
C GLU A 90 0.07 -8.45 -4.21
N THR A 91 -0.57 -9.05 -3.22
CA THR A 91 0.05 -9.33 -1.92
C THR A 91 0.55 -10.78 -1.90
N ALA A 92 1.82 -10.99 -1.57
CA ALA A 92 2.37 -12.32 -1.37
C ALA A 92 1.73 -13.01 -0.15
N PRO A 93 1.75 -14.34 -0.08
CA PRO A 93 1.28 -15.05 1.11
C PRO A 93 2.00 -14.57 2.36
N PHE A 94 1.28 -14.55 3.49
CA PHE A 94 1.86 -14.13 4.75
C PHE A 94 1.31 -14.95 5.91
N LYS A 95 2.04 -14.90 7.04
CA LYS A 95 1.62 -15.46 8.32
C LYS A 95 1.75 -14.36 9.37
N GLY A 96 0.79 -14.31 10.30
CA GLY A 96 0.78 -13.34 11.38
C GLY A 96 -0.25 -12.25 11.16
N GLU A 97 -0.12 -11.17 11.93
CA GLU A 97 -1.02 -10.01 11.87
C GLU A 97 -0.43 -8.96 10.94
N ARG A 98 -1.02 -8.80 9.76
CA ARG A 98 -0.55 -7.86 8.75
C ARG A 98 -1.55 -6.74 8.57
N TYR A 99 -1.07 -5.52 8.69
CA TYR A 99 -1.82 -4.31 8.38
C TYR A 99 -1.16 -3.62 7.20
N SER A 100 -1.94 -2.97 6.34
CA SER A 100 -1.36 -2.12 5.31
C SER A 100 -2.12 -0.81 5.22
N LEU A 101 -1.38 0.25 4.92
CA LEU A 101 -1.92 1.57 4.65
C LEU A 101 -1.51 1.97 3.24
N VAL A 102 -2.49 2.40 2.45
CA VAL A 102 -2.23 2.92 1.11
C VAL A 102 -2.72 4.36 1.05
N PHE A 103 -1.80 5.25 0.67
CA PHE A 103 -2.09 6.69 0.51
C PHE A 103 -2.15 6.95 -0.99
N TYR A 104 -3.30 7.39 -1.48
CA TYR A 104 -3.53 7.47 -2.91
C TYR A 104 -4.46 8.64 -3.29
N ASN A 105 -4.57 8.88 -4.58
CA ASN A 105 -5.43 9.91 -5.15
C ASN A 105 -6.46 9.30 -6.09
N ILE A 106 -7.66 9.84 -6.04
CA ILE A 106 -8.74 9.48 -6.96
C ILE A 106 -9.26 10.70 -7.70
#